data_703e71522a3eb99a53bf0b7e69921891
#
_entry.id   703e71522a3eb99a53bf0b7e69921891
#
_cell.length_a   1.000
_cell.length_b   1.000
_cell.length_c   1.000
_cell.angle_alpha   90.00
_cell.angle_beta   90.00
_cell.angle_gamma   90.00
#
_symmetry.space_group_name_H-M   'P 1'
#
loop_
_entity.id
_entity.type
_entity.pdbx_description
1 polymer ?
#
loop_
_entity_poly.entity_id
_entity_poly.type
_entity_poly.pdbx_seq_one_letter_code
_entity_poly.pdbx_strand_id
1 'polypeptide(L)'
;MRLMGEKGKENPMERYVRMKNNPQLWIDEAVEYGLTSDEIDVMKKYYTRHYGTPPYQEDLMTVLMDEATCNFTLAESNAARKLVAKKEMDKIPAFKEKILSRAKTPQMANYIWDTLIAPQLGYGFSELHSLAYSFVGVQTLYLATNFPSVYWNTACLTVNAGSSDEDSDDQKGTDYAKVAKAIGDIKTQGINVSLININESDFGFKPDRKNNQILFGLKGVTNIGDDVVHQIIANRPYTSLADFMQKTPLGRQQMISLIKGGAFDELEKKPRQQIMYEYIMAVADTKSKLTLQNFAGLIEKNVLPWETLELQIRTFNFNKMLKKNCKSGDYYLLQNEYSRFYNAFFDEDELEVVNGIECIKAKTWDKMYAKVMDVARAWLRDNQQEALDRYNYLIAKADWDKNCSGNISSWEMDSICFYHGEHELARVNKAKYGISDFADIVSEDVDRYFTKNGVKIPIMKISRIMGTVLSKNKNKGSIALLTEDGVVDVKFRLEHFAMFDKQVSEIQDNGEKKITDKSWFGRGSKIIVTGYRRGDGFVCKKYSDTAGHSLYKIEEIQDNGDILIRHER
;
A
#
# COMPACT_ATOMS: atom_id res chain seq x y z
N MET A 1 -20.49 -23.70 -3.88
CA MET A 1 -20.58 -25.16 -3.60
C MET A 1 -19.55 -25.63 -2.56
N ARG A 2 -18.29 -25.19 -2.57
CA ARG A 2 -17.25 -25.63 -1.60
C ARG A 2 -17.57 -25.34 -0.12
N LEU A 3 -18.40 -24.35 0.18
CA LEU A 3 -18.82 -23.97 1.54
C LEU A 3 -20.19 -24.55 1.94
N MET A 4 -20.82 -25.32 1.05
CA MET A 4 -22.11 -25.95 1.27
C MET A 4 -21.94 -27.34 1.89
N GLY A 5 -22.94 -27.79 2.66
CA GLY A 5 -22.96 -29.09 3.26
C GLY A 5 -22.41 -29.15 4.68
N GLU A 6 -22.45 -30.34 5.26
CA GLU A 6 -21.97 -30.62 6.63
C GLU A 6 -20.48 -30.94 6.64
N LYS A 7 -19.80 -30.46 7.68
CA LYS A 7 -18.36 -30.75 7.87
C LYS A 7 -18.12 -32.24 8.08
N GLY A 8 -17.28 -32.84 7.23
CA GLY A 8 -16.92 -34.26 7.29
C GLY A 8 -17.76 -35.17 6.40
N LYS A 9 -18.75 -34.63 5.67
CA LYS A 9 -19.46 -35.32 4.59
C LYS A 9 -18.96 -34.85 3.22
N GLU A 10 -19.27 -35.65 2.17
CA GLU A 10 -19.01 -35.26 0.77
C GLU A 10 -19.62 -33.88 0.50
N ASN A 11 -18.81 -32.91 0.02
CA ASN A 11 -19.36 -31.61 -0.30
C ASN A 11 -20.07 -31.61 -1.66
N PRO A 12 -21.03 -30.70 -1.89
CA PRO A 12 -21.81 -30.69 -3.15
C PRO A 12 -20.97 -30.54 -4.42
N MET A 13 -19.76 -29.98 -4.35
CA MET A 13 -18.87 -29.88 -5.51
C MET A 13 -18.22 -31.23 -5.84
N GLU A 14 -17.76 -31.96 -4.84
CA GLU A 14 -17.20 -33.31 -4.99
C GLU A 14 -18.27 -34.25 -5.52
N ARG A 15 -19.50 -34.19 -4.94
CA ARG A 15 -20.65 -34.93 -5.42
C ARG A 15 -20.97 -34.59 -6.89
N TYR A 16 -21.02 -33.31 -7.26
CA TYR A 16 -21.30 -32.90 -8.63
C TYR A 16 -20.26 -33.48 -9.61
N VAL A 17 -18.97 -33.43 -9.30
CA VAL A 17 -17.92 -33.98 -10.17
C VAL A 17 -18.05 -35.49 -10.30
N ARG A 18 -18.30 -36.19 -9.21
CA ARG A 18 -18.49 -37.64 -9.20
C ARG A 18 -19.70 -38.05 -10.05
N MET A 19 -20.84 -37.40 -9.83
CA MET A 19 -22.08 -37.72 -10.55
C MET A 19 -22.03 -37.30 -12.03
N LYS A 20 -21.34 -36.20 -12.37
CA LYS A 20 -21.11 -35.78 -13.75
C LYS A 20 -20.31 -36.80 -14.55
N ASN A 21 -19.30 -37.41 -13.94
CA ASN A 21 -18.47 -38.42 -14.59
C ASN A 21 -19.20 -39.74 -14.79
N ASN A 22 -20.20 -40.04 -13.96
CA ASN A 22 -21.08 -41.18 -14.10
C ASN A 22 -22.52 -40.82 -13.67
N PRO A 23 -23.35 -40.31 -14.58
CA PRO A 23 -24.71 -39.84 -14.25
C PRO A 23 -25.64 -40.95 -13.75
N GLN A 24 -25.35 -42.24 -14.00
CA GLN A 24 -26.15 -43.33 -13.49
C GLN A 24 -26.13 -43.40 -11.95
N LEU A 25 -25.07 -42.97 -11.32
CA LEU A 25 -24.89 -43.06 -9.86
C LEU A 25 -26.00 -42.37 -9.06
N TRP A 26 -26.56 -41.23 -9.54
CA TRP A 26 -27.63 -40.60 -8.81
C TRP A 26 -28.99 -41.33 -8.95
N ILE A 27 -29.17 -42.09 -10.05
CA ILE A 27 -30.34 -42.94 -10.25
C ILE A 27 -30.21 -44.16 -9.33
N ASP A 28 -29.04 -44.80 -9.27
CA ASP A 28 -28.74 -45.92 -8.38
C ASP A 28 -28.97 -45.52 -6.92
N GLU A 29 -28.49 -44.32 -6.53
CA GLU A 29 -28.71 -43.75 -5.20
C GLU A 29 -30.23 -43.54 -4.91
N ALA A 30 -31.02 -43.07 -5.88
CA ALA A 30 -32.45 -42.94 -5.71
C ALA A 30 -33.16 -44.30 -5.49
N VAL A 31 -32.68 -45.32 -6.18
CA VAL A 31 -33.14 -46.70 -5.96
C VAL A 31 -32.77 -47.20 -4.56
N GLU A 32 -31.53 -46.90 -4.08
CA GLU A 32 -31.09 -47.24 -2.72
C GLU A 32 -31.95 -46.57 -1.63
N TYR A 33 -32.44 -45.33 -1.89
CA TYR A 33 -33.41 -44.66 -1.02
C TYR A 33 -34.81 -45.28 -1.08
N GLY A 34 -35.07 -46.23 -2.01
CA GLY A 34 -36.30 -46.95 -2.17
C GLY A 34 -37.36 -46.19 -3.01
N LEU A 35 -36.93 -45.27 -3.89
CA LEU A 35 -37.83 -44.61 -4.85
C LEU A 35 -38.28 -45.60 -5.92
N THR A 36 -39.56 -45.53 -6.27
CA THR A 36 -40.13 -46.27 -7.40
C THR A 36 -39.68 -45.69 -8.74
N SER A 37 -39.87 -46.41 -9.83
CA SER A 37 -39.58 -45.95 -11.19
C SER A 37 -40.31 -44.63 -11.52
N ASP A 38 -41.56 -44.53 -11.13
CA ASP A 38 -42.39 -43.33 -11.37
C ASP A 38 -41.88 -42.13 -10.58
N GLU A 39 -41.43 -42.35 -9.33
CA GLU A 39 -40.83 -41.30 -8.50
C GLU A 39 -39.48 -40.83 -9.05
N ILE A 40 -38.65 -41.77 -9.53
CA ILE A 40 -37.38 -41.45 -10.20
C ILE A 40 -37.66 -40.62 -11.46
N ASP A 41 -38.68 -40.94 -12.23
CA ASP A 41 -39.05 -40.15 -13.43
C ASP A 41 -39.52 -38.74 -13.09
N VAL A 42 -40.17 -38.53 -11.95
CA VAL A 42 -40.45 -37.20 -11.41
C VAL A 42 -39.15 -36.46 -11.07
N MET A 43 -38.24 -37.13 -10.37
CA MET A 43 -36.96 -36.49 -9.97
C MET A 43 -36.08 -36.19 -11.17
N LYS A 44 -36.12 -36.95 -12.27
CA LYS A 44 -35.39 -36.67 -13.51
C LYS A 44 -35.66 -35.28 -14.07
N LYS A 45 -36.85 -34.73 -13.91
CA LYS A 45 -37.20 -33.35 -14.35
C LYS A 45 -36.25 -32.32 -13.78
N TYR A 46 -35.76 -32.50 -12.54
CA TYR A 46 -35.03 -31.54 -11.77
C TYR A 46 -33.55 -31.91 -11.62
N TYR A 47 -33.23 -33.22 -11.52
CA TYR A 47 -31.90 -33.71 -11.20
C TYR A 47 -31.02 -33.94 -12.41
N THR A 48 -31.60 -34.29 -13.57
CA THR A 48 -30.84 -34.67 -14.78
C THR A 48 -29.94 -33.54 -15.26
N ARG A 49 -30.45 -32.29 -15.30
CA ARG A 49 -29.70 -31.12 -15.77
C ARG A 49 -28.49 -30.78 -14.90
N HIS A 50 -28.48 -31.27 -13.66
CA HIS A 50 -27.44 -31.01 -12.68
C HIS A 50 -26.72 -32.28 -12.24
N TYR A 51 -26.81 -33.33 -13.03
CA TYR A 51 -26.15 -34.62 -12.72
C TYR A 51 -26.44 -35.10 -11.28
N GLY A 52 -27.69 -35.07 -10.85
CA GLY A 52 -28.08 -35.53 -9.50
C GLY A 52 -27.71 -34.59 -8.34
N THR A 53 -27.22 -33.40 -8.62
CA THR A 53 -26.78 -32.45 -7.58
C THR A 53 -27.33 -31.05 -7.86
N PRO A 54 -28.64 -30.78 -7.67
CA PRO A 54 -29.25 -29.47 -7.92
C PRO A 54 -28.62 -28.40 -6.98
N PRO A 55 -27.91 -27.37 -7.50
CA PRO A 55 -27.18 -26.43 -6.66
C PRO A 55 -27.96 -25.14 -6.38
N TYR A 56 -29.09 -24.92 -7.05
CA TYR A 56 -29.79 -23.64 -7.04
C TYR A 56 -30.95 -23.60 -6.05
N GLN A 57 -31.15 -22.45 -5.42
CA GLN A 57 -32.30 -22.20 -4.55
C GLN A 57 -33.63 -22.27 -5.34
N GLU A 58 -33.59 -22.01 -6.63
CA GLU A 58 -34.73 -22.16 -7.53
C GLU A 58 -35.09 -23.63 -7.74
N ASP A 59 -34.12 -24.53 -7.80
CA ASP A 59 -34.38 -25.99 -7.86
C ASP A 59 -35.09 -26.48 -6.59
N LEU A 60 -34.70 -26.00 -5.42
CA LEU A 60 -35.37 -26.31 -4.17
C LEU A 60 -36.83 -25.85 -4.22
N MET A 61 -37.10 -24.64 -4.73
CA MET A 61 -38.46 -24.12 -4.82
C MET A 61 -39.32 -24.96 -5.79
N THR A 62 -38.78 -25.23 -6.98
CA THR A 62 -39.52 -25.97 -8.03
C THR A 62 -39.83 -27.39 -7.63
N VAL A 63 -38.84 -28.10 -7.02
CA VAL A 63 -39.07 -29.46 -6.50
C VAL A 63 -40.15 -29.48 -5.43
N LEU A 64 -40.13 -28.54 -4.47
CA LEU A 64 -41.11 -28.52 -3.39
C LEU A 64 -42.52 -28.14 -3.90
N MET A 65 -42.66 -27.43 -5.01
CA MET A 65 -43.91 -26.99 -5.59
C MET A 65 -44.59 -28.04 -6.48
N ASP A 66 -43.85 -28.99 -7.03
CA ASP A 66 -44.41 -30.01 -7.92
C ASP A 66 -45.46 -30.85 -7.18
N GLU A 67 -46.61 -31.05 -7.81
CA GLU A 67 -47.72 -31.85 -7.27
C GLU A 67 -47.31 -33.32 -7.05
N ALA A 68 -46.38 -33.83 -7.83
CA ALA A 68 -45.84 -35.17 -7.69
C ALA A 68 -44.79 -35.31 -6.58
N THR A 69 -44.39 -34.22 -5.95
CA THR A 69 -43.43 -34.21 -4.79
C THR A 69 -44.13 -33.75 -3.51
N CYS A 70 -44.01 -32.46 -3.13
CA CYS A 70 -44.52 -31.92 -1.86
C CYS A 70 -45.74 -31.01 -2.02
N ASN A 71 -46.09 -30.58 -3.23
CA ASN A 71 -47.20 -29.69 -3.54
C ASN A 71 -47.28 -28.44 -2.66
N PHE A 72 -46.14 -27.77 -2.48
CA PHE A 72 -46.09 -26.50 -1.75
C PHE A 72 -46.59 -25.36 -2.61
N THR A 73 -47.26 -24.40 -1.98
CA THR A 73 -47.54 -23.12 -2.66
C THR A 73 -46.28 -22.33 -2.89
N LEU A 74 -46.30 -21.37 -3.81
CA LEU A 74 -45.18 -20.46 -4.05
C LEU A 74 -44.74 -19.74 -2.76
N ALA A 75 -45.70 -19.31 -1.92
CA ALA A 75 -45.41 -18.66 -0.66
C ALA A 75 -44.67 -19.58 0.32
N GLU A 76 -45.11 -20.83 0.45
CA GLU A 76 -44.45 -21.85 1.30
C GLU A 76 -43.06 -22.20 0.78
N SER A 77 -42.89 -22.35 -0.50
CA SER A 77 -41.62 -22.65 -1.16
C SER A 77 -40.61 -21.52 -0.99
N ASN A 78 -41.05 -20.26 -1.11
CA ASN A 78 -40.19 -19.09 -0.86
C ASN A 78 -39.83 -18.96 0.64
N ALA A 79 -40.76 -19.31 1.56
CA ALA A 79 -40.46 -19.37 2.97
C ALA A 79 -39.40 -20.43 3.29
N ALA A 80 -39.50 -21.63 2.68
CA ALA A 80 -38.55 -22.72 2.76
C ALA A 80 -37.16 -22.26 2.25
N ARG A 81 -37.10 -21.63 1.09
CA ARG A 81 -35.85 -21.06 0.53
C ARG A 81 -35.17 -20.08 1.51
N LYS A 82 -35.94 -19.15 2.10
CA LYS A 82 -35.43 -18.19 3.06
C LYS A 82 -34.89 -18.86 4.34
N LEU A 83 -35.60 -19.88 4.84
CA LEU A 83 -35.22 -20.66 6.01
C LEU A 83 -33.90 -21.39 5.80
N VAL A 84 -33.74 -22.05 4.63
CA VAL A 84 -32.54 -22.78 4.23
C VAL A 84 -31.36 -21.79 4.09
N ALA A 85 -31.55 -20.67 3.40
CA ALA A 85 -30.51 -19.67 3.17
C ALA A 85 -30.02 -19.01 4.46
N LYS A 86 -30.92 -18.72 5.41
CA LYS A 86 -30.58 -18.10 6.70
C LYS A 86 -30.07 -19.09 7.75
N LYS A 87 -30.18 -20.41 7.51
CA LYS A 87 -29.81 -21.48 8.43
C LYS A 87 -30.50 -21.28 9.82
N GLU A 88 -31.81 -21.04 9.81
CA GLU A 88 -32.62 -20.90 11.04
C GLU A 88 -32.76 -22.29 11.70
N MET A 89 -31.72 -22.73 12.42
CA MET A 89 -31.56 -24.09 12.94
C MET A 89 -32.71 -24.56 13.83
N ASP A 90 -33.34 -23.64 14.56
CA ASP A 90 -34.50 -23.87 15.41
C ASP A 90 -35.76 -24.29 14.63
N LYS A 91 -35.89 -23.84 13.39
CA LYS A 91 -37.04 -24.13 12.50
C LYS A 91 -36.82 -25.32 11.57
N ILE A 92 -35.58 -25.80 11.44
CA ILE A 92 -35.25 -26.89 10.51
C ILE A 92 -35.97 -28.20 10.84
N PRO A 93 -36.11 -28.65 12.13
CA PRO A 93 -36.84 -29.86 12.45
C PRO A 93 -38.32 -29.81 12.01
N ALA A 94 -39.03 -28.74 12.33
CA ALA A 94 -40.42 -28.56 11.91
C ALA A 94 -40.58 -28.49 10.39
N PHE A 95 -39.60 -27.89 9.69
CA PHE A 95 -39.57 -27.87 8.22
C PHE A 95 -39.36 -29.28 7.62
N LYS A 96 -38.46 -30.08 8.21
CA LYS A 96 -38.27 -31.48 7.78
C LYS A 96 -39.54 -32.31 7.98
N GLU A 97 -40.22 -32.17 9.11
CA GLU A 97 -41.49 -32.83 9.37
C GLU A 97 -42.57 -32.39 8.36
N LYS A 98 -42.61 -31.12 8.02
CA LYS A 98 -43.54 -30.62 6.98
C LYS A 98 -43.28 -31.28 5.64
N ILE A 99 -42.05 -31.49 5.22
CA ILE A 99 -41.70 -32.17 3.98
C ILE A 99 -42.13 -33.64 4.05
N LEU A 100 -41.83 -34.33 5.17
CA LEU A 100 -42.27 -35.73 5.38
C LEU A 100 -43.79 -35.89 5.31
N SER A 101 -44.57 -34.96 5.83
CA SER A 101 -46.02 -34.98 5.82
C SER A 101 -46.63 -34.64 4.46
N ARG A 102 -45.93 -33.93 3.60
CA ARG A 102 -46.44 -33.43 2.31
C ARG A 102 -45.93 -34.21 1.10
N ALA A 103 -44.77 -34.86 1.20
CA ALA A 103 -44.23 -35.67 0.11
C ALA A 103 -45.09 -36.89 -0.16
N LYS A 104 -45.08 -37.37 -1.42
CA LYS A 104 -45.86 -38.56 -1.82
C LYS A 104 -45.52 -39.81 -1.04
N THR A 105 -44.25 -39.99 -0.73
CA THR A 105 -43.73 -41.11 0.09
C THR A 105 -42.64 -40.62 1.07
N PRO A 106 -42.45 -41.29 2.21
CA PRO A 106 -41.35 -41.01 3.11
C PRO A 106 -39.96 -41.17 2.47
N GLN A 107 -39.85 -42.11 1.53
CA GLN A 107 -38.63 -42.35 0.75
C GLN A 107 -38.27 -41.14 -0.09
N MET A 108 -39.21 -40.59 -0.85
CA MET A 108 -39.04 -39.38 -1.63
C MET A 108 -38.71 -38.19 -0.74
N ALA A 109 -39.39 -38.02 0.40
CA ALA A 109 -39.11 -36.94 1.34
C ALA A 109 -37.66 -36.98 1.86
N ASN A 110 -37.17 -38.16 2.25
CA ASN A 110 -35.79 -38.35 2.73
C ASN A 110 -34.77 -38.10 1.60
N TYR A 111 -35.05 -38.56 0.39
CA TYR A 111 -34.19 -38.31 -0.76
C TYR A 111 -34.09 -36.82 -1.09
N ILE A 112 -35.22 -36.12 -1.16
CA ILE A 112 -35.24 -34.65 -1.36
C ILE A 112 -34.50 -33.94 -0.23
N TRP A 113 -34.70 -34.37 1.01
CA TRP A 113 -34.03 -33.75 2.14
C TRP A 113 -32.51 -33.90 2.07
N ASP A 114 -32.00 -35.11 1.88
CA ASP A 114 -30.58 -35.42 1.98
C ASP A 114 -29.79 -34.96 0.74
N THR A 115 -30.41 -34.97 -0.45
CA THR A 115 -29.70 -34.67 -1.71
C THR A 115 -29.90 -33.26 -2.22
N LEU A 116 -30.96 -32.55 -1.77
CA LEU A 116 -31.29 -31.20 -2.23
C LEU A 116 -31.23 -30.17 -1.09
N ILE A 117 -31.91 -30.42 0.04
CA ILE A 117 -32.11 -29.41 1.08
C ILE A 117 -30.91 -29.33 2.02
N ALA A 118 -30.50 -30.45 2.60
CA ALA A 118 -29.38 -30.49 3.55
C ALA A 118 -28.06 -29.94 2.96
N PRO A 119 -27.70 -30.24 1.69
CA PRO A 119 -26.53 -29.63 1.06
C PRO A 119 -26.61 -28.11 0.88
N GLN A 120 -27.82 -27.55 0.79
CA GLN A 120 -28.02 -26.09 0.61
C GLN A 120 -28.16 -25.32 1.94
N LEU A 121 -28.19 -25.99 3.08
CA LEU A 121 -28.33 -25.34 4.38
C LEU A 121 -27.22 -24.30 4.64
N GLY A 122 -27.63 -23.04 4.74
CA GLY A 122 -26.75 -21.90 4.96
C GLY A 122 -26.26 -21.18 3.70
N TYR A 123 -26.35 -21.81 2.53
CA TYR A 123 -26.03 -21.15 1.26
C TYR A 123 -26.57 -21.94 0.06
N GLY A 124 -27.57 -21.39 -0.63
CA GLY A 124 -28.03 -21.85 -1.95
C GLY A 124 -27.66 -20.82 -3.02
N PHE A 125 -27.17 -21.26 -4.17
CA PHE A 125 -26.89 -20.36 -5.29
C PHE A 125 -28.21 -19.89 -5.95
N SER A 126 -28.25 -18.65 -6.44
CA SER A 126 -29.27 -18.23 -7.38
C SER A 126 -28.85 -18.59 -8.80
N GLU A 127 -29.73 -19.24 -9.55
CA GLU A 127 -29.47 -19.63 -10.93
C GLU A 127 -29.23 -18.41 -11.83
N LEU A 128 -30.08 -17.38 -11.72
CA LEU A 128 -29.95 -16.15 -12.51
C LEU A 128 -28.61 -15.44 -12.24
N HIS A 129 -28.21 -15.36 -10.98
CA HIS A 129 -26.92 -14.77 -10.61
C HIS A 129 -25.76 -15.59 -11.18
N SER A 130 -25.79 -16.91 -11.03
CA SER A 130 -24.75 -17.80 -11.54
C SER A 130 -24.65 -17.76 -13.06
N LEU A 131 -25.79 -17.69 -13.75
CA LEU A 131 -25.86 -17.58 -15.20
C LEU A 131 -25.27 -16.25 -15.69
N ALA A 132 -25.66 -15.12 -15.07
CA ALA A 132 -25.13 -13.81 -15.40
C ALA A 132 -23.59 -13.75 -15.23
N TYR A 133 -23.06 -14.27 -14.13
CA TYR A 133 -21.62 -14.38 -13.91
C TYR A 133 -20.92 -15.28 -14.95
N SER A 134 -21.56 -16.39 -15.33
CA SER A 134 -21.02 -17.29 -16.35
C SER A 134 -20.95 -16.61 -17.72
N PHE A 135 -21.97 -15.83 -18.09
CA PHE A 135 -21.93 -15.04 -19.33
C PHE A 135 -20.81 -14.00 -19.32
N VAL A 136 -20.67 -13.24 -18.23
CA VAL A 136 -19.54 -12.30 -18.07
C VAL A 136 -18.21 -13.04 -18.16
N GLY A 137 -18.10 -14.20 -17.50
CA GLY A 137 -16.91 -15.05 -17.57
C GLY A 137 -16.56 -15.51 -18.99
N VAL A 138 -17.55 -15.96 -19.74
CA VAL A 138 -17.36 -16.38 -21.15
C VAL A 138 -16.98 -15.20 -22.04
N GLN A 139 -17.64 -14.05 -21.89
CA GLN A 139 -17.28 -12.83 -22.63
C GLN A 139 -15.85 -12.38 -22.31
N THR A 140 -15.49 -12.40 -21.04
CA THR A 140 -14.14 -12.08 -20.55
C THR A 140 -13.09 -13.00 -21.19
N LEU A 141 -13.34 -14.32 -21.16
CA LEU A 141 -12.46 -15.30 -21.76
C LEU A 141 -12.36 -15.11 -23.27
N TYR A 142 -13.46 -14.87 -23.95
CA TYR A 142 -13.51 -14.59 -25.39
C TYR A 142 -12.64 -13.37 -25.74
N LEU A 143 -12.78 -12.27 -25.01
CA LEU A 143 -11.97 -11.06 -25.21
C LEU A 143 -10.48 -11.34 -24.95
N ALA A 144 -10.16 -12.04 -23.90
CA ALA A 144 -8.78 -12.36 -23.53
C ALA A 144 -8.07 -13.29 -24.53
N THR A 145 -8.83 -14.18 -25.21
CA THR A 145 -8.26 -15.18 -26.14
C THR A 145 -8.27 -14.76 -27.59
N ASN A 146 -9.22 -13.92 -28.02
CA ASN A 146 -9.37 -13.55 -29.44
C ASN A 146 -8.77 -12.18 -29.80
N PHE A 147 -8.39 -11.38 -28.81
CA PHE A 147 -7.75 -10.08 -29.02
C PHE A 147 -6.32 -10.06 -28.46
N PRO A 148 -5.43 -9.18 -28.97
CA PRO A 148 -4.10 -9.03 -28.40
C PRO A 148 -4.13 -8.82 -26.89
N SER A 149 -3.32 -9.58 -26.16
CA SER A 149 -3.30 -9.60 -24.70
C SER A 149 -3.00 -8.24 -24.06
N VAL A 150 -2.39 -7.32 -24.81
CA VAL A 150 -2.16 -5.93 -24.39
C VAL A 150 -3.45 -5.21 -23.99
N TYR A 151 -4.56 -5.46 -24.68
CA TYR A 151 -5.85 -4.82 -24.36
C TYR A 151 -6.43 -5.34 -23.05
N TRP A 152 -6.44 -6.65 -22.88
CA TRP A 152 -6.94 -7.29 -21.65
C TRP A 152 -6.11 -6.87 -20.44
N ASN A 153 -4.80 -6.93 -20.56
CA ASN A 153 -3.89 -6.57 -19.49
C ASN A 153 -3.98 -5.07 -19.13
N THR A 154 -4.19 -4.20 -20.13
CA THR A 154 -4.44 -2.77 -19.88
C THR A 154 -5.73 -2.56 -19.08
N ALA A 155 -6.82 -3.25 -19.42
CA ALA A 155 -8.07 -3.15 -18.68
C ALA A 155 -7.90 -3.62 -17.22
N CYS A 156 -7.20 -4.73 -16.99
CA CYS A 156 -6.89 -5.21 -15.64
C CYS A 156 -6.09 -4.20 -14.82
N LEU A 157 -5.06 -3.58 -15.41
CA LEU A 157 -4.27 -2.55 -14.75
C LEU A 157 -5.12 -1.32 -14.41
N THR A 158 -5.97 -0.87 -15.33
CA THR A 158 -6.87 0.28 -15.15
C THR A 158 -7.82 0.05 -13.97
N VAL A 159 -8.46 -1.12 -13.89
CA VAL A 159 -9.34 -1.48 -12.76
C VAL A 159 -8.57 -1.54 -11.44
N ASN A 160 -7.38 -2.13 -11.43
CA ASN A 160 -6.55 -2.22 -10.22
C ASN A 160 -6.03 -0.85 -9.76
N ALA A 161 -5.85 0.11 -10.68
CA ALA A 161 -5.48 1.49 -10.36
C ALA A 161 -6.65 2.33 -9.82
N GLY A 162 -7.88 1.80 -9.79
CA GLY A 162 -9.05 2.54 -9.35
C GLY A 162 -9.55 3.59 -10.34
N SER A 163 -9.16 3.49 -11.60
CA SER A 163 -9.47 4.47 -12.66
C SER A 163 -10.68 4.09 -13.52
N SER A 164 -11.54 3.16 -13.06
CA SER A 164 -12.55 2.53 -13.93
C SER A 164 -13.95 3.09 -13.85
N ASP A 165 -14.29 3.95 -12.86
CA ASP A 165 -15.67 4.42 -12.70
C ASP A 165 -15.72 5.90 -12.33
N GLU A 166 -16.05 6.75 -13.30
CA GLU A 166 -16.42 8.15 -13.05
C GLU A 166 -17.75 8.27 -12.27
N ASP A 167 -18.59 7.21 -12.28
CA ASP A 167 -19.95 7.19 -11.73
C ASP A 167 -20.07 6.42 -10.39
N SER A 168 -19.00 5.84 -9.83
CA SER A 168 -19.10 5.13 -8.55
C SER A 168 -18.79 6.03 -7.37
N ASP A 169 -19.73 6.15 -6.44
CA ASP A 169 -19.56 6.82 -5.13
C ASP A 169 -18.47 6.17 -4.24
N ASP A 170 -18.00 4.99 -4.60
CA ASP A 170 -16.91 4.26 -3.96
C ASP A 170 -15.57 4.58 -4.65
N GLN A 171 -15.00 5.75 -4.38
CA GLN A 171 -13.63 6.10 -4.77
C GLN A 171 -12.63 5.20 -4.04
N LYS A 172 -12.42 3.99 -4.53
CA LYS A 172 -11.33 3.13 -4.07
C LYS A 172 -10.01 3.72 -4.55
N GLY A 173 -9.17 4.12 -3.61
CA GLY A 173 -7.80 4.55 -3.91
C GLY A 173 -7.02 3.47 -4.66
N THR A 174 -5.99 3.87 -5.40
CA THR A 174 -5.10 2.96 -6.16
C THR A 174 -4.56 1.83 -5.29
N ASP A 175 -4.82 0.58 -5.69
CA ASP A 175 -4.23 -0.61 -5.06
C ASP A 175 -2.87 -0.91 -5.69
N TYR A 176 -1.85 -0.23 -5.22
CA TYR A 176 -0.49 -0.34 -5.76
C TYR A 176 0.09 -1.75 -5.71
N ALA A 177 -0.31 -2.57 -4.73
CA ALA A 177 0.15 -3.96 -4.65
C ALA A 177 -0.42 -4.81 -5.79
N LYS A 178 -1.69 -4.63 -6.12
CA LYS A 178 -2.30 -5.32 -7.26
C LYS A 178 -1.75 -4.83 -8.60
N VAL A 179 -1.52 -3.51 -8.72
CA VAL A 179 -0.89 -2.93 -9.93
C VAL A 179 0.50 -3.51 -10.12
N ALA A 180 1.36 -3.51 -9.09
CA ALA A 180 2.71 -4.06 -9.18
C ALA A 180 2.71 -5.57 -9.49
N LYS A 181 1.80 -6.35 -8.88
CA LYS A 181 1.64 -7.78 -9.17
C LYS A 181 1.24 -8.00 -10.63
N ALA A 182 0.21 -7.27 -11.11
CA ALA A 182 -0.24 -7.37 -12.49
C ALA A 182 0.86 -7.00 -13.49
N ILE A 183 1.67 -5.97 -13.19
CA ILE A 183 2.82 -5.59 -14.05
C ILE A 183 3.85 -6.72 -14.08
N GLY A 184 4.15 -7.37 -12.95
CA GLY A 184 5.02 -8.53 -12.91
C GLY A 184 4.52 -9.66 -13.82
N ASP A 185 3.24 -10.04 -13.67
CA ASP A 185 2.61 -11.08 -14.51
C ASP A 185 2.60 -10.72 -16.00
N ILE A 186 2.38 -9.44 -16.33
CA ILE A 186 2.36 -8.92 -17.72
C ILE A 186 3.75 -8.99 -18.35
N LYS A 187 4.79 -8.64 -17.60
CA LYS A 187 6.19 -8.73 -18.08
C LYS A 187 6.58 -10.17 -18.45
N THR A 188 6.10 -11.18 -17.70
CA THR A 188 6.35 -12.59 -18.04
C THR A 188 5.68 -13.02 -19.36
N GLN A 189 4.64 -12.30 -19.82
CA GLN A 189 3.97 -12.52 -21.10
C GLN A 189 4.65 -11.77 -22.27
N GLY A 190 5.77 -11.11 -22.03
CA GLY A 190 6.51 -10.36 -23.04
C GLY A 190 5.88 -9.02 -23.43
N ILE A 191 4.97 -8.48 -22.59
CA ILE A 191 4.40 -7.15 -22.76
C ILE A 191 5.15 -6.18 -21.84
N ASN A 192 5.66 -5.09 -22.43
CA ASN A 192 6.31 -4.04 -21.65
C ASN A 192 5.28 -3.08 -21.05
N VAL A 193 5.54 -2.60 -19.83
CA VAL A 193 4.81 -1.47 -19.24
C VAL A 193 5.76 -0.29 -19.18
N SER A 194 5.49 0.76 -19.97
CA SER A 194 6.34 1.94 -20.05
C SER A 194 6.25 2.79 -18.78
N LEU A 195 7.19 3.70 -18.63
CA LEU A 195 7.05 4.82 -17.69
C LEU A 195 5.96 5.78 -18.17
N ILE A 196 5.68 6.77 -17.32
CA ILE A 196 4.76 7.85 -17.64
C ILE A 196 5.39 8.74 -18.73
N ASN A 197 4.58 9.16 -19.69
CA ASN A 197 4.91 10.22 -20.63
C ASN A 197 3.92 11.36 -20.45
N ILE A 198 4.40 12.56 -20.10
CA ILE A 198 3.53 13.69 -19.75
C ILE A 198 2.60 14.11 -20.90
N ASN A 199 3.01 13.91 -22.15
CA ASN A 199 2.25 14.23 -23.35
C ASN A 199 1.35 13.09 -23.85
N GLU A 200 1.66 11.83 -23.54
CA GLU A 200 1.00 10.66 -24.15
C GLU A 200 0.18 9.81 -23.18
N SER A 201 0.62 9.72 -21.89
CA SER A 201 -0.08 8.95 -20.86
C SER A 201 -1.49 9.48 -20.64
N ASP A 202 -2.45 8.58 -20.58
CA ASP A 202 -3.86 8.92 -20.36
C ASP A 202 -4.22 8.92 -18.87
N PHE A 203 -5.48 9.14 -18.53
CA PHE A 203 -5.97 9.04 -17.16
C PHE A 203 -5.62 7.68 -16.55
N GLY A 204 -6.10 6.60 -17.19
CA GLY A 204 -5.74 5.22 -16.88
C GLY A 204 -4.61 4.70 -17.75
N PHE A 205 -4.31 3.41 -17.61
CA PHE A 205 -3.37 2.72 -18.49
C PHE A 205 -3.89 2.69 -19.93
N LYS A 206 -2.99 2.80 -20.89
CA LYS A 206 -3.33 2.88 -22.32
C LYS A 206 -2.60 1.82 -23.12
N PRO A 207 -3.30 1.00 -23.96
CA PRO A 207 -2.63 0.01 -24.79
C PRO A 207 -1.93 0.66 -25.98
N ASP A 208 -0.69 0.31 -26.19
CA ASP A 208 0.07 0.60 -27.42
C ASP A 208 0.31 -0.71 -28.17
N ARG A 209 -0.64 -1.06 -29.06
CA ARG A 209 -0.58 -2.28 -29.86
C ARG A 209 0.64 -2.30 -30.77
N LYS A 210 1.05 -1.15 -31.30
CA LYS A 210 2.14 -1.06 -32.30
C LYS A 210 3.46 -1.54 -31.71
N ASN A 211 3.72 -1.17 -30.47
CA ASN A 211 4.96 -1.51 -29.75
C ASN A 211 4.77 -2.68 -28.76
N ASN A 212 3.60 -3.31 -28.72
CA ASN A 212 3.22 -4.35 -27.75
C ASN A 212 3.55 -3.95 -26.32
N GLN A 213 3.13 -2.74 -25.93
CA GLN A 213 3.37 -2.19 -24.61
C GLN A 213 2.12 -1.52 -24.04
N ILE A 214 2.14 -1.27 -22.75
CA ILE A 214 1.11 -0.54 -22.02
C ILE A 214 1.74 0.75 -21.50
N LEU A 215 1.16 1.90 -21.84
CA LEU A 215 1.58 3.19 -21.29
C LEU A 215 1.02 3.33 -19.87
N PHE A 216 1.87 3.71 -18.94
CA PHE A 216 1.48 3.90 -17.54
C PHE A 216 0.53 5.09 -17.41
N GLY A 217 -0.59 4.90 -16.67
CA GLY A 217 -1.61 5.92 -16.48
C GLY A 217 -1.22 6.97 -15.43
N LEU A 218 -1.57 8.23 -15.67
CA LEU A 218 -1.27 9.34 -14.76
C LEU A 218 -1.89 9.14 -13.37
N LYS A 219 -3.09 8.54 -13.28
CA LYS A 219 -3.76 8.23 -12.01
C LYS A 219 -2.99 7.24 -11.13
N GLY A 220 -2.15 6.40 -11.71
CA GLY A 220 -1.30 5.46 -11.00
C GLY A 220 -0.12 6.10 -10.27
N VAL A 221 0.15 7.39 -10.47
CA VAL A 221 1.24 8.12 -9.82
C VAL A 221 0.84 8.54 -8.40
N THR A 222 1.72 8.36 -7.44
CA THR A 222 1.48 8.80 -6.06
C THR A 222 1.29 10.33 -5.99
N ASN A 223 0.43 10.80 -5.11
CA ASN A 223 0.09 12.21 -4.90
C ASN A 223 -0.61 12.90 -6.09
N ILE A 224 -0.99 12.16 -7.14
CA ILE A 224 -1.73 12.70 -8.29
C ILE A 224 -3.20 12.33 -8.17
N GLY A 225 -4.05 13.32 -7.93
CA GLY A 225 -5.51 13.19 -7.89
C GLY A 225 -6.15 13.38 -9.26
N ASP A 226 -7.43 13.08 -9.35
CA ASP A 226 -8.20 13.12 -10.60
C ASP A 226 -8.19 14.50 -11.25
N ASP A 227 -8.43 15.55 -10.45
CA ASP A 227 -8.40 16.94 -10.93
C ASP A 227 -7.06 17.32 -11.57
N VAL A 228 -5.96 16.84 -10.98
CA VAL A 228 -4.61 17.06 -11.51
C VAL A 228 -4.40 16.35 -12.84
N VAL A 229 -4.89 15.10 -12.94
CA VAL A 229 -4.81 14.35 -14.21
C VAL A 229 -5.57 15.06 -15.31
N HIS A 230 -6.80 15.52 -15.03
CA HIS A 230 -7.61 16.27 -16.02
C HIS A 230 -6.92 17.58 -16.42
N GLN A 231 -6.33 18.31 -15.47
CA GLN A 231 -5.55 19.52 -15.74
C GLN A 231 -4.36 19.23 -16.66
N ILE A 232 -3.60 18.17 -16.38
CA ILE A 232 -2.46 17.75 -17.20
C ILE A 232 -2.90 17.47 -18.64
N ILE A 233 -3.96 16.69 -18.81
CA ILE A 233 -4.45 16.28 -20.14
C ILE A 233 -4.98 17.50 -20.92
N ALA A 234 -5.74 18.37 -20.25
CA ALA A 234 -6.36 19.54 -20.89
C ALA A 234 -5.35 20.59 -21.39
N ASN A 235 -4.19 20.71 -20.75
CA ASN A 235 -3.18 21.74 -21.05
C ASN A 235 -2.07 21.26 -22.04
N ARG A 236 -2.20 20.07 -22.58
CA ARG A 236 -1.26 19.54 -23.60
C ARG A 236 -1.36 20.30 -24.93
N PRO A 237 -0.31 20.29 -25.75
CA PRO A 237 1.00 19.67 -25.57
C PRO A 237 1.96 20.53 -24.73
N TYR A 238 2.93 19.88 -24.10
CA TYR A 238 4.03 20.51 -23.37
C TYR A 238 5.33 20.38 -24.18
N THR A 239 6.13 21.45 -24.14
CA THR A 239 7.38 21.55 -24.92
C THR A 239 8.64 21.47 -24.04
N SER A 240 8.50 21.71 -22.74
CA SER A 240 9.57 21.62 -21.73
C SER A 240 9.00 21.52 -20.33
N LEU A 241 9.83 21.23 -19.34
CA LEU A 241 9.48 21.28 -17.91
C LEU A 241 9.01 22.70 -17.52
N ALA A 242 9.66 23.73 -18.02
CA ALA A 242 9.28 25.13 -17.74
C ALA A 242 7.90 25.47 -18.33
N ASP A 243 7.61 25.04 -19.56
CA ASP A 243 6.30 25.18 -20.20
C ASP A 243 5.21 24.45 -19.39
N PHE A 244 5.51 23.24 -18.91
CA PHE A 244 4.61 22.48 -18.04
C PHE A 244 4.29 23.24 -16.76
N MET A 245 5.31 23.73 -16.06
CA MET A 245 5.14 24.48 -14.79
C MET A 245 4.32 25.75 -14.97
N GLN A 246 4.42 26.38 -16.14
CA GLN A 246 3.64 27.58 -16.47
C GLN A 246 2.18 27.25 -16.79
N LYS A 247 1.93 26.22 -17.60
CA LYS A 247 0.57 25.82 -18.05
C LYS A 247 -0.21 25.09 -16.97
N THR A 248 0.48 24.29 -16.14
CA THR A 248 -0.12 23.41 -15.14
C THR A 248 0.62 23.57 -13.80
N PRO A 249 0.32 24.65 -13.05
CA PRO A 249 0.97 24.89 -11.77
C PRO A 249 0.52 23.86 -10.74
N LEU A 250 1.41 22.93 -10.38
CA LEU A 250 1.19 21.89 -9.40
C LEU A 250 1.93 22.16 -8.09
N GLY A 251 1.45 21.53 -7.02
CA GLY A 251 2.13 21.53 -5.74
C GLY A 251 3.47 20.77 -5.81
N ARG A 252 4.41 21.14 -4.93
CA ARG A 252 5.78 20.59 -4.91
C ARG A 252 5.82 19.06 -4.89
N GLN A 253 5.01 18.40 -4.04
CA GLN A 253 4.99 16.94 -3.94
C GLN A 253 4.48 16.25 -5.22
N GLN A 254 3.52 16.86 -5.89
CA GLN A 254 2.98 16.37 -7.15
C GLN A 254 4.05 16.43 -8.26
N MET A 255 4.75 17.54 -8.37
CA MET A 255 5.86 17.69 -9.31
C MET A 255 6.98 16.68 -9.06
N ILE A 256 7.40 16.53 -7.80
CA ILE A 256 8.41 15.55 -7.40
C ILE A 256 7.97 14.13 -7.76
N SER A 257 6.70 13.77 -7.51
CA SER A 257 6.18 12.46 -7.89
C SER A 257 6.19 12.24 -9.40
N LEU A 258 5.79 13.22 -10.20
CA LEU A 258 5.84 13.12 -11.67
C LEU A 258 7.28 12.96 -12.19
N ILE A 259 8.23 13.76 -11.67
CA ILE A 259 9.64 13.67 -12.08
C ILE A 259 10.21 12.32 -11.66
N LYS A 260 9.98 11.87 -10.41
CA LYS A 260 10.43 10.56 -9.92
C LYS A 260 9.88 9.40 -10.76
N GLY A 261 8.65 9.51 -11.24
CA GLY A 261 7.99 8.53 -12.11
C GLY A 261 8.43 8.58 -13.58
N GLY A 262 9.33 9.49 -13.97
CA GLY A 262 9.86 9.59 -15.32
C GLY A 262 8.98 10.34 -16.31
N ALA A 263 7.97 11.11 -15.83
CA ALA A 263 7.00 11.78 -16.70
C ALA A 263 7.61 12.74 -17.73
N PHE A 264 8.81 13.25 -17.48
CA PHE A 264 9.50 14.23 -18.30
C PHE A 264 10.73 13.67 -19.03
N ASP A 265 11.05 12.37 -18.87
CA ASP A 265 12.26 11.78 -19.45
C ASP A 265 12.29 11.92 -20.97
N GLU A 266 11.19 11.59 -21.66
CA GLU A 266 11.05 11.72 -23.11
C GLU A 266 10.98 13.19 -23.58
N LEU A 267 10.41 14.07 -22.77
CA LEU A 267 10.26 15.48 -23.09
C LEU A 267 11.60 16.22 -23.00
N GLU A 268 12.34 16.04 -21.93
CA GLU A 268 13.59 16.75 -21.65
C GLU A 268 14.82 16.07 -22.24
N LYS A 269 14.77 14.74 -22.46
CA LYS A 269 15.90 13.93 -22.98
C LYS A 269 17.19 14.10 -22.18
N LYS A 270 17.03 14.24 -20.87
CA LYS A 270 18.11 14.40 -19.88
C LYS A 270 17.99 13.32 -18.80
N PRO A 271 19.08 13.03 -18.05
CA PRO A 271 18.99 12.19 -16.87
C PRO A 271 17.97 12.73 -15.87
N ARG A 272 17.16 11.86 -15.32
CA ARG A 272 16.04 12.22 -14.38
C ARG A 272 16.54 13.01 -13.16
N GLN A 273 17.75 12.70 -12.67
CA GLN A 273 18.38 13.46 -11.60
C GLN A 273 18.64 14.92 -11.99
N GLN A 274 19.03 15.15 -13.25
CA GLN A 274 19.25 16.51 -13.74
C GLN A 274 17.93 17.28 -13.86
N ILE A 275 16.87 16.63 -14.36
CA ILE A 275 15.53 17.23 -14.43
C ILE A 275 15.05 17.61 -13.02
N MET A 276 15.26 16.74 -12.05
CA MET A 276 14.90 17.02 -10.66
C MET A 276 15.73 18.17 -10.08
N TYR A 277 17.02 18.21 -10.37
CA TYR A 277 17.90 19.29 -9.91
C TYR A 277 17.45 20.65 -10.49
N GLU A 278 17.18 20.70 -11.79
CA GLU A 278 16.67 21.91 -12.46
C GLU A 278 15.34 22.37 -11.85
N TYR A 279 14.42 21.43 -11.56
CA TYR A 279 13.18 21.73 -10.87
C TYR A 279 13.40 22.30 -9.45
N ILE A 280 14.22 21.63 -8.64
CA ILE A 280 14.50 22.09 -7.25
C ILE A 280 15.13 23.48 -7.26
N MET A 281 16.08 23.74 -8.17
CA MET A 281 16.69 25.07 -8.29
C MET A 281 15.68 26.15 -8.71
N ALA A 282 14.73 25.82 -9.57
CA ALA A 282 13.70 26.75 -10.02
C ALA A 282 12.68 27.12 -8.92
N VAL A 283 12.37 26.18 -7.99
CA VAL A 283 11.34 26.38 -6.96
C VAL A 283 11.88 26.59 -5.56
N ALA A 284 13.20 26.49 -5.36
CA ALA A 284 13.82 26.74 -4.06
C ALA A 284 13.59 28.19 -3.63
N ASP A 285 13.33 28.42 -2.33
CA ASP A 285 13.16 29.76 -1.76
C ASP A 285 14.51 30.51 -1.69
N THR A 286 15.16 30.63 -2.85
CA THR A 286 16.42 31.35 -3.00
C THR A 286 16.21 32.85 -2.81
N LYS A 287 17.25 33.54 -2.39
CA LYS A 287 17.22 35.00 -2.18
C LYS A 287 17.95 35.71 -3.33
N SER A 288 17.45 36.86 -3.70
CA SER A 288 18.14 37.73 -4.66
C SER A 288 19.16 38.67 -3.96
N LYS A 289 18.99 38.87 -2.64
CA LYS A 289 19.86 39.71 -1.83
C LYS A 289 19.81 39.23 -0.37
N LEU A 290 20.95 39.29 0.31
CA LEU A 290 21.03 39.04 1.75
C LEU A 290 21.05 40.35 2.53
N THR A 291 20.26 40.38 3.61
CA THR A 291 20.16 41.50 4.55
C THR A 291 20.14 40.96 5.98
N LEU A 292 20.12 41.83 6.98
CA LEU A 292 19.95 41.41 8.37
C LEU A 292 18.63 40.66 8.64
N GLN A 293 17.62 40.74 7.79
CA GLN A 293 16.40 39.91 7.89
C GLN A 293 16.70 38.44 7.68
N ASN A 294 17.73 38.12 6.91
CA ASN A 294 18.17 36.75 6.64
C ASN A 294 19.14 36.23 7.69
N PHE A 295 19.54 37.06 8.68
CA PHE A 295 20.64 36.76 9.59
C PHE A 295 20.45 35.48 10.40
N ALA A 296 19.23 35.20 10.85
CA ALA A 296 18.90 33.95 11.53
C ALA A 296 19.20 32.71 10.66
N GLY A 297 18.76 32.75 9.39
CA GLY A 297 19.04 31.67 8.44
C GLY A 297 20.52 31.54 8.07
N LEU A 298 21.25 32.67 8.02
CA LEU A 298 22.70 32.68 7.79
C LEU A 298 23.47 32.02 8.95
N ILE A 299 23.02 32.25 10.18
CA ILE A 299 23.56 31.58 11.38
C ILE A 299 23.26 30.08 11.31
N GLU A 300 21.99 29.71 11.13
CA GLU A 300 21.53 28.32 11.07
C GLU A 300 22.29 27.50 10.03
N LYS A 301 22.54 28.09 8.86
CA LYS A 301 23.25 27.44 7.75
C LYS A 301 24.77 27.59 7.81
N ASN A 302 25.30 28.18 8.87
CA ASN A 302 26.74 28.38 9.07
C ASN A 302 27.42 29.09 7.87
N VAL A 303 26.79 30.15 7.38
CA VAL A 303 27.32 30.97 6.28
C VAL A 303 28.23 32.09 6.80
N LEU A 304 27.94 32.61 8.01
CA LEU A 304 28.68 33.71 8.61
C LEU A 304 30.02 33.21 9.22
N PRO A 305 31.12 33.93 9.00
CA PRO A 305 32.40 33.59 9.62
C PRO A 305 32.35 33.87 11.12
N TRP A 306 32.42 32.84 11.93
CA TRP A 306 32.33 32.92 13.38
C TRP A 306 33.45 33.80 13.97
N GLU A 307 34.68 33.61 13.49
CA GLU A 307 35.87 34.29 14.01
C GLU A 307 35.80 35.81 13.93
N THR A 308 35.13 36.31 12.90
CA THR A 308 35.04 37.77 12.66
C THR A 308 33.73 38.40 13.10
N LEU A 309 32.67 37.58 13.25
CA LEU A 309 31.30 38.05 13.56
C LEU A 309 30.74 37.44 14.85
N GLU A 310 31.60 36.91 15.75
CA GLU A 310 31.13 36.28 16.99
C GLU A 310 30.22 37.23 17.80
N LEU A 311 30.65 38.45 18.04
CA LEU A 311 29.86 39.43 18.78
C LEU A 311 28.49 39.69 18.13
N GLN A 312 28.45 39.85 16.81
CA GLN A 312 27.25 40.13 16.08
C GLN A 312 26.28 38.94 16.13
N ILE A 313 26.77 37.72 15.97
CA ILE A 313 26.00 36.47 16.05
C ILE A 313 25.40 36.31 17.45
N ARG A 314 26.21 36.44 18.47
CA ARG A 314 25.77 36.35 19.88
C ARG A 314 24.77 37.46 20.23
N THR A 315 25.03 38.70 19.81
CA THR A 315 24.14 39.84 20.05
C THR A 315 22.81 39.67 19.34
N PHE A 316 22.80 39.12 18.12
CA PHE A 316 21.56 38.85 17.40
C PHE A 316 20.69 37.82 18.15
N ASN A 317 21.27 36.71 18.61
CA ASN A 317 20.56 35.70 19.37
C ASN A 317 20.07 36.26 20.71
N PHE A 318 20.88 37.03 21.39
CA PHE A 318 20.53 37.68 22.64
C PHE A 318 19.37 38.69 22.46
N ASN A 319 19.39 39.50 21.40
CA ASN A 319 18.30 40.44 21.08
C ASN A 319 16.98 39.68 20.84
N LYS A 320 17.03 38.57 20.11
CA LYS A 320 15.82 37.73 19.88
C LYS A 320 15.23 37.21 21.20
N MET A 321 16.06 36.80 22.11
CA MET A 321 15.70 36.31 23.43
C MET A 321 15.16 37.44 24.34
N LEU A 322 15.85 38.57 24.43
CA LEU A 322 15.38 39.75 25.18
C LEU A 322 13.99 40.17 24.77
N LYS A 323 13.74 40.30 23.45
CA LYS A 323 12.44 40.71 22.92
C LYS A 323 11.32 39.72 23.21
N LYS A 324 11.64 38.41 23.30
CA LYS A 324 10.67 37.36 23.57
C LYS A 324 10.36 37.22 25.07
N ASN A 325 11.39 37.28 25.93
CA ASN A 325 11.27 36.77 27.31
C ASN A 325 11.42 37.88 28.38
N CYS A 326 12.04 39.01 28.07
CA CYS A 326 12.49 39.94 29.10
C CYS A 326 11.85 41.32 29.04
N LYS A 327 10.92 41.60 28.12
CA LYS A 327 10.32 42.91 27.94
C LYS A 327 9.35 43.22 29.09
N SER A 328 9.60 44.35 29.78
CA SER A 328 8.73 44.91 30.83
C SER A 328 8.60 46.42 30.63
N GLY A 329 7.49 46.87 30.03
CA GLY A 329 7.30 48.28 29.69
C GLY A 329 8.40 48.77 28.73
N ASP A 330 9.10 49.83 29.14
CA ASP A 330 10.20 50.45 28.39
C ASP A 330 11.58 49.84 28.67
N TYR A 331 11.64 48.73 29.42
CA TYR A 331 12.87 48.06 29.82
C TYR A 331 12.92 46.62 29.35
N TYR A 332 14.14 46.10 29.23
CA TYR A 332 14.46 44.66 29.19
C TYR A 332 15.10 44.27 30.52
N LEU A 333 14.50 43.32 31.24
CA LEU A 333 14.99 42.83 32.52
C LEU A 333 16.09 41.80 32.28
N LEU A 334 17.30 42.03 32.85
CA LEU A 334 18.44 41.14 32.74
C LEU A 334 18.52 40.28 34.00
N GLN A 335 17.91 39.09 33.93
CA GLN A 335 18.08 38.10 35.00
C GLN A 335 19.46 37.43 34.89
N ASN A 336 19.92 36.76 35.94
CA ASN A 336 21.32 36.27 36.15
C ASN A 336 22.10 35.76 34.92
N GLU A 337 21.47 34.98 34.03
CA GLU A 337 22.13 34.46 32.84
C GLU A 337 22.32 35.54 31.76
N TYR A 338 21.46 36.50 31.73
CA TYR A 338 21.45 37.60 30.74
C TYR A 338 22.46 38.67 31.11
N SER A 339 22.61 38.94 32.40
CA SER A 339 23.66 39.87 32.90
C SER A 339 25.06 39.33 32.58
N ARG A 340 25.29 38.04 32.69
CA ARG A 340 26.57 37.42 32.32
C ARG A 340 26.93 37.65 30.84
N PHE A 341 25.95 37.48 29.94
CA PHE A 341 26.18 37.79 28.51
C PHE A 341 26.47 39.26 28.31
N TYR A 342 25.62 40.10 28.92
CA TYR A 342 25.76 41.54 28.77
C TYR A 342 27.17 42.00 29.22
N ASN A 343 27.56 41.69 30.44
CA ASN A 343 28.86 42.10 31.02
C ASN A 343 30.08 41.51 30.28
N ALA A 344 29.92 40.45 29.52
CA ALA A 344 30.98 39.88 28.69
C ALA A 344 31.28 40.66 27.43
N PHE A 345 30.32 41.43 26.92
CA PHE A 345 30.41 42.11 25.62
C PHE A 345 30.06 43.60 25.63
N PHE A 346 29.50 44.11 26.72
CA PHE A 346 29.08 45.52 26.85
C PHE A 346 29.50 46.09 28.21
N ASP A 347 29.69 47.42 28.29
CA ASP A 347 30.02 48.13 29.51
C ASP A 347 28.78 48.26 30.43
N GLU A 348 29.01 48.30 31.77
CA GLU A 348 27.95 48.34 32.79
C GLU A 348 27.25 49.69 32.87
N ASP A 349 27.85 50.75 32.29
CA ASP A 349 27.37 52.15 32.39
C ASP A 349 25.95 52.40 31.86
N GLU A 350 25.44 51.51 31.05
CA GLU A 350 24.08 51.61 30.46
C GLU A 350 23.04 50.77 31.23
N LEU A 351 23.42 50.13 32.32
CA LEU A 351 22.52 49.33 33.16
C LEU A 351 21.87 50.18 34.24
N GLU A 352 20.60 49.96 34.50
CA GLU A 352 19.84 50.52 35.60
C GLU A 352 19.32 49.36 36.47
N VAL A 353 19.04 49.65 37.77
CA VAL A 353 18.43 48.68 38.68
C VAL A 353 16.99 49.11 38.97
N VAL A 354 16.03 48.29 38.57
CA VAL A 354 14.60 48.47 38.83
C VAL A 354 14.09 47.31 39.69
N ASN A 355 13.56 47.64 40.84
CA ASN A 355 13.07 46.61 41.80
C ASN A 355 14.12 45.52 42.15
N GLY A 356 15.40 45.89 42.22
CA GLY A 356 16.48 44.96 42.54
C GLY A 356 16.92 44.05 41.37
N ILE A 357 16.41 44.28 40.18
CA ILE A 357 16.83 43.53 38.97
C ILE A 357 17.56 44.50 38.03
N GLU A 358 18.71 44.08 37.53
CA GLU A 358 19.43 44.79 36.47
C GLU A 358 18.56 44.84 35.20
N CYS A 359 18.49 46.02 34.59
CA CYS A 359 17.70 46.23 33.40
C CYS A 359 18.37 47.23 32.46
N ILE A 360 17.98 47.19 31.18
CA ILE A 360 18.40 48.18 30.18
C ILE A 360 17.17 48.81 29.52
N LYS A 361 17.17 50.11 29.29
CA LYS A 361 16.12 50.78 28.52
C LYS A 361 16.04 50.22 27.11
N ALA A 362 14.84 49.89 26.65
CA ALA A 362 14.64 49.32 25.32
C ALA A 362 15.23 50.21 24.20
N LYS A 363 15.07 51.54 24.29
CA LYS A 363 15.65 52.50 23.34
C LYS A 363 17.19 52.51 23.35
N THR A 364 17.80 52.35 24.53
CA THR A 364 19.27 52.27 24.67
C THR A 364 19.77 50.97 24.04
N TRP A 365 19.15 49.86 24.37
CA TRP A 365 19.46 48.55 23.77
C TRP A 365 19.32 48.61 22.23
N ASP A 366 18.20 49.09 21.68
CA ASP A 366 17.98 49.15 20.23
C ASP A 366 19.06 49.99 19.51
N LYS A 367 19.56 51.08 20.12
CA LYS A 367 20.68 51.85 19.57
C LYS A 367 21.99 51.06 19.60
N MET A 368 22.29 50.39 20.72
CA MET A 368 23.50 49.57 20.85
C MET A 368 23.45 48.39 19.87
N TYR A 369 22.32 47.70 19.80
CA TYR A 369 22.11 46.60 18.85
C TYR A 369 22.33 47.05 17.40
N ALA A 370 21.77 48.20 17.00
CA ALA A 370 21.96 48.72 15.67
C ALA A 370 23.43 49.01 15.34
N LYS A 371 24.16 49.60 16.29
CA LYS A 371 25.59 49.94 16.16
C LYS A 371 26.44 48.65 16.06
N VAL A 372 26.19 47.65 16.90
CA VAL A 372 26.88 46.37 16.84
C VAL A 372 26.62 45.64 15.52
N MET A 373 25.38 45.69 15.02
CA MET A 373 25.01 45.03 13.78
C MET A 373 25.47 45.76 12.52
N ASP A 374 26.00 47.01 12.62
CA ASP A 374 26.59 47.72 11.47
C ASP A 374 27.80 46.98 10.89
N VAL A 375 28.58 46.28 11.73
CA VAL A 375 29.70 45.42 11.29
C VAL A 375 29.15 44.25 10.42
N ALA A 376 28.07 43.63 10.85
CA ALA A 376 27.45 42.55 10.06
C ALA A 376 26.84 43.07 8.74
N ARG A 377 26.29 44.30 8.73
CA ARG A 377 25.79 44.96 7.49
C ARG A 377 26.93 45.23 6.51
N ALA A 378 28.06 45.75 7.02
CA ALA A 378 29.26 45.97 6.21
C ALA A 378 29.79 44.66 5.62
N TRP A 379 29.92 43.62 6.43
CA TRP A 379 30.34 42.30 5.96
C TRP A 379 29.41 41.75 4.89
N LEU A 380 28.09 41.81 5.11
CA LEU A 380 27.09 41.32 4.12
C LEU A 380 27.18 42.13 2.80
N ARG A 381 27.47 43.43 2.84
CA ARG A 381 27.66 44.23 1.64
C ARG A 381 28.92 43.80 0.88
N ASP A 382 30.02 43.64 1.62
CA ASP A 382 31.34 43.41 1.04
C ASP A 382 31.50 41.95 0.53
N ASN A 383 30.75 40.98 1.10
CA ASN A 383 30.74 39.57 0.73
C ASN A 383 29.40 39.11 0.12
N GLN A 384 28.62 40.01 -0.44
CA GLN A 384 27.24 39.77 -0.86
C GLN A 384 27.11 38.57 -1.79
N GLN A 385 27.94 38.48 -2.84
CA GLN A 385 27.80 37.44 -3.87
C GLN A 385 28.16 36.08 -3.33
N GLU A 386 29.31 35.95 -2.68
CA GLU A 386 29.78 34.65 -2.13
C GLU A 386 28.82 34.12 -1.06
N ALA A 387 28.38 35.01 -0.13
CA ALA A 387 27.42 34.62 0.89
C ALA A 387 26.07 34.21 0.31
N LEU A 388 25.60 34.91 -0.74
CA LEU A 388 24.35 34.66 -1.43
C LEU A 388 24.37 33.30 -2.14
N ASP A 389 25.44 33.02 -2.90
CA ASP A 389 25.62 31.75 -3.63
C ASP A 389 25.66 30.58 -2.68
N ARG A 390 26.46 30.69 -1.59
CA ARG A 390 26.52 29.67 -0.55
C ARG A 390 25.18 29.46 0.15
N TYR A 391 24.48 30.52 0.52
CA TYR A 391 23.19 30.45 1.19
C TYR A 391 22.14 29.79 0.32
N ASN A 392 22.03 30.22 -0.95
CA ASN A 392 21.09 29.64 -1.91
C ASN A 392 21.39 28.18 -2.24
N TYR A 393 22.67 27.84 -2.38
CA TYR A 393 23.09 26.43 -2.53
C TYR A 393 22.64 25.58 -1.35
N LEU A 394 22.82 26.06 -0.11
CA LEU A 394 22.42 25.31 1.09
C LEU A 394 20.90 25.18 1.23
N ILE A 395 20.13 26.17 0.76
CA ILE A 395 18.67 26.07 0.67
C ILE A 395 18.27 24.97 -0.32
N ALA A 396 18.80 25.03 -1.53
CA ALA A 396 18.49 24.05 -2.58
C ALA A 396 18.99 22.63 -2.17
N LYS A 397 20.15 22.54 -1.54
CA LYS A 397 20.66 21.27 -1.02
C LYS A 397 19.77 20.68 0.07
N ALA A 398 19.27 21.47 1.01
CA ALA A 398 18.36 20.99 2.04
C ALA A 398 17.04 20.48 1.43
N ASP A 399 16.54 21.12 0.38
CA ASP A 399 15.38 20.65 -0.38
C ASP A 399 15.68 19.35 -1.12
N TRP A 400 16.85 19.25 -1.72
CA TRP A 400 17.30 18.03 -2.38
C TRP A 400 17.41 16.87 -1.40
N ASP A 401 18.14 17.06 -0.29
CA ASP A 401 18.34 16.01 0.73
C ASP A 401 17.02 15.52 1.32
N LYS A 402 16.04 16.40 1.45
CA LYS A 402 14.69 16.07 1.95
C LYS A 402 13.85 15.26 0.97
N ASN A 403 13.91 15.58 -0.33
CA ASN A 403 12.92 15.10 -1.31
C ASN A 403 13.51 14.15 -2.36
N CYS A 404 14.82 14.16 -2.58
CA CYS A 404 15.49 13.53 -3.71
C CYS A 404 16.57 12.53 -3.28
N SER A 405 16.53 12.06 -2.04
CA SER A 405 17.40 10.99 -1.57
C SER A 405 17.16 9.69 -2.34
N GLY A 406 18.19 8.83 -2.42
CA GLY A 406 18.11 7.53 -3.07
C GLY A 406 18.52 7.56 -4.55
N ASN A 407 18.22 6.48 -5.24
CA ASN A 407 18.53 6.26 -6.65
C ASN A 407 17.25 6.23 -7.52
N ILE A 408 17.39 6.02 -8.82
CA ILE A 408 16.25 5.96 -9.75
C ILE A 408 15.26 4.86 -9.36
N SER A 409 15.71 3.69 -8.95
CA SER A 409 14.82 2.59 -8.54
C SER A 409 14.01 2.98 -7.30
N SER A 410 14.63 3.63 -6.29
CA SER A 410 13.89 4.13 -5.12
C SER A 410 12.89 5.24 -5.49
N TRP A 411 13.22 6.09 -6.47
CA TRP A 411 12.30 7.11 -6.97
C TRP A 411 11.09 6.50 -7.70
N GLU A 412 11.31 5.47 -8.52
CA GLU A 412 10.22 4.72 -9.15
C GLU A 412 9.30 4.07 -8.10
N MET A 413 9.88 3.45 -7.07
CA MET A 413 9.10 2.88 -5.97
C MET A 413 8.28 3.96 -5.23
N ASP A 414 8.84 5.14 -4.97
CA ASP A 414 8.13 6.24 -4.33
C ASP A 414 6.97 6.78 -5.16
N SER A 415 7.12 6.81 -6.49
CA SER A 415 6.18 7.44 -7.41
C SER A 415 5.15 6.48 -7.99
N ILE A 416 5.58 5.36 -8.57
CA ILE A 416 4.75 4.43 -9.33
C ILE A 416 4.61 3.06 -8.65
N CYS A 417 5.30 2.86 -7.52
CA CYS A 417 5.22 1.68 -6.65
C CYS A 417 5.62 0.36 -7.33
N PHE A 418 6.45 0.42 -8.36
CA PHE A 418 7.14 -0.73 -8.95
C PHE A 418 8.48 -0.30 -9.55
N TYR A 419 9.35 -1.25 -9.87
CA TYR A 419 10.61 -0.99 -10.54
C TYR A 419 10.46 -1.19 -12.05
N HIS A 420 10.59 -0.12 -12.81
CA HIS A 420 10.61 -0.20 -14.28
C HIS A 420 11.95 -0.77 -14.75
N GLY A 421 13.03 -0.30 -14.17
CA GLY A 421 14.40 -0.78 -14.39
C GLY A 421 14.75 -1.98 -13.48
N GLU A 422 15.98 -1.98 -12.99
CA GLU A 422 16.49 -3.00 -12.08
C GLU A 422 15.87 -2.88 -10.68
N HIS A 423 15.53 -4.02 -10.07
CA HIS A 423 15.06 -4.04 -8.69
C HIS A 423 16.15 -3.50 -7.75
N GLU A 424 15.79 -2.65 -6.79
CA GLU A 424 16.78 -1.99 -5.92
C GLU A 424 17.63 -2.99 -5.12
N LEU A 425 17.07 -4.17 -4.83
CA LEU A 425 17.74 -5.25 -4.11
C LEU A 425 18.54 -6.22 -5.01
N ALA A 426 18.51 -6.06 -6.34
CA ALA A 426 19.19 -6.98 -7.26
C ALA A 426 20.72 -7.04 -7.05
N ARG A 427 21.29 -5.98 -6.50
CA ARG A 427 22.74 -5.91 -6.22
C ARG A 427 23.16 -6.61 -4.92
N VAL A 428 22.20 -7.03 -4.09
CA VAL A 428 22.50 -7.65 -2.80
C VAL A 428 23.13 -9.02 -3.00
N ASN A 429 24.20 -9.30 -2.27
CA ASN A 429 24.84 -10.61 -2.25
C ASN A 429 23.98 -11.62 -1.50
N LYS A 430 22.97 -12.19 -2.18
CA LYS A 430 21.99 -13.13 -1.62
C LYS A 430 22.64 -14.31 -0.91
N ALA A 431 23.70 -14.87 -1.49
CA ALA A 431 24.39 -16.03 -0.94
C ALA A 431 25.00 -15.74 0.45
N LYS A 432 25.60 -14.56 0.62
CA LYS A 432 26.19 -14.14 1.90
C LYS A 432 25.17 -14.10 3.05
N TYR A 433 23.92 -13.75 2.74
CA TYR A 433 22.84 -13.58 3.73
C TYR A 433 21.87 -14.78 3.77
N GLY A 434 22.13 -15.82 2.98
CA GLY A 434 21.28 -17.00 2.89
C GLY A 434 19.88 -16.70 2.35
N ILE A 435 19.79 -15.78 1.38
CA ILE A 435 18.54 -15.35 0.74
C ILE A 435 18.32 -16.20 -0.52
N SER A 436 17.11 -16.72 -0.67
CA SER A 436 16.66 -17.48 -1.84
C SER A 436 15.65 -16.66 -2.63
N ASP A 437 15.62 -16.85 -3.95
CA ASP A 437 14.54 -16.36 -4.77
C ASP A 437 13.24 -17.11 -4.45
N PHE A 438 12.11 -16.42 -4.44
CA PHE A 438 10.85 -17.03 -4.04
C PHE A 438 10.43 -18.16 -4.99
N ALA A 439 10.73 -18.02 -6.28
CA ALA A 439 10.42 -19.02 -7.29
C ALA A 439 11.12 -20.37 -7.02
N ASP A 440 12.33 -20.33 -6.47
CA ASP A 440 13.16 -21.52 -6.21
C ASP A 440 12.76 -22.27 -4.93
N ILE A 441 11.92 -21.67 -4.08
CA ILE A 441 11.50 -22.30 -2.82
C ILE A 441 10.35 -23.28 -3.09
N VAL A 442 10.53 -24.54 -2.73
CA VAL A 442 9.47 -25.56 -2.84
C VAL A 442 8.36 -25.25 -1.84
N SER A 443 7.10 -25.29 -2.33
CA SER A 443 5.93 -25.05 -1.48
C SER A 443 5.72 -26.21 -0.50
N GLU A 444 5.49 -25.86 0.78
CA GLU A 444 5.21 -26.81 1.86
C GLU A 444 6.26 -27.93 1.98
N ASP A 445 7.54 -27.59 1.71
CA ASP A 445 8.69 -28.51 1.87
C ASP A 445 8.87 -28.88 3.35
N VAL A 446 8.76 -30.16 3.66
CA VAL A 446 8.83 -30.68 5.04
C VAL A 446 10.26 -31.09 5.36
N ASP A 447 10.89 -30.40 6.30
CA ASP A 447 12.22 -30.76 6.83
C ASP A 447 12.17 -32.02 7.68
N ARG A 448 11.22 -32.07 8.63
CA ARG A 448 11.04 -33.19 9.57
C ARG A 448 9.65 -33.18 10.19
N TYR A 449 9.32 -34.28 10.90
CA TYR A 449 8.08 -34.38 11.67
C TYR A 449 8.36 -34.34 13.17
N PHE A 450 7.50 -33.64 13.89
CA PHE A 450 7.45 -33.61 15.34
C PHE A 450 6.15 -34.26 15.83
N THR A 451 6.25 -35.17 16.79
CA THR A 451 5.06 -35.84 17.34
C THR A 451 4.62 -35.19 18.63
N LYS A 452 3.38 -34.73 18.69
CA LYS A 452 2.74 -34.19 19.89
C LYS A 452 1.39 -34.86 20.10
N ASN A 453 1.18 -35.45 21.27
CA ASN A 453 -0.04 -36.20 21.62
C ASN A 453 -0.46 -37.26 20.56
N GLY A 454 0.51 -38.00 20.02
CA GLY A 454 0.26 -39.02 18.99
C GLY A 454 0.04 -38.49 17.57
N VAL A 455 -0.03 -37.19 17.36
CA VAL A 455 -0.21 -36.55 16.04
C VAL A 455 1.14 -36.12 15.48
N LYS A 456 1.46 -36.57 14.24
CA LYS A 456 2.65 -36.09 13.51
C LYS A 456 2.39 -34.69 12.95
N ILE A 457 3.17 -33.73 13.38
CA ILE A 457 3.11 -32.33 12.94
C ILE A 457 4.32 -32.07 12.03
N PRO A 458 4.14 -31.62 10.78
CA PRO A 458 5.25 -31.30 9.90
C PRO A 458 5.97 -30.02 10.37
N ILE A 459 7.29 -30.05 10.35
CA ILE A 459 8.15 -28.87 10.49
C ILE A 459 8.65 -28.54 9.11
N MET A 460 8.30 -27.33 8.63
CA MET A 460 8.65 -26.89 7.30
C MET A 460 10.11 -26.47 7.22
N LYS A 461 10.74 -26.73 6.10
CA LYS A 461 12.07 -26.21 5.77
C LYS A 461 12.02 -24.70 5.71
N ILE A 462 13.00 -24.05 6.33
CA ILE A 462 13.05 -22.60 6.48
C ILE A 462 13.95 -22.00 5.41
N SER A 463 13.43 -20.98 4.73
CA SER A 463 14.14 -20.15 3.76
C SER A 463 14.06 -18.67 4.13
N ARG A 464 14.87 -17.84 3.51
CA ARG A 464 14.83 -16.39 3.62
C ARG A 464 14.51 -15.79 2.27
N ILE A 465 13.57 -14.85 2.24
CA ILE A 465 13.28 -14.01 1.08
C ILE A 465 13.51 -12.54 1.44
N MET A 466 13.83 -11.73 0.47
CA MET A 466 13.91 -10.28 0.65
C MET A 466 13.03 -9.55 -0.35
N GLY A 467 12.62 -8.34 -0.01
CA GLY A 467 11.82 -7.51 -0.90
C GLY A 467 11.49 -6.15 -0.31
N THR A 468 10.78 -5.37 -1.10
CA THR A 468 10.27 -4.04 -0.74
C THR A 468 8.79 -4.13 -0.41
N VAL A 469 8.38 -3.57 0.72
CA VAL A 469 6.98 -3.57 1.16
C VAL A 469 6.15 -2.64 0.30
N LEU A 470 5.09 -3.14 -0.32
CA LEU A 470 4.12 -2.35 -1.11
C LEU A 470 2.92 -1.91 -0.28
N SER A 471 2.36 -2.83 0.49
CA SER A 471 1.18 -2.58 1.31
C SER A 471 1.13 -3.52 2.50
N LYS A 472 0.25 -3.20 3.47
CA LYS A 472 -0.01 -4.03 4.64
C LYS A 472 -1.50 -4.19 4.89
N ASN A 473 -1.88 -5.35 5.41
CA ASN A 473 -3.24 -5.63 5.88
C ASN A 473 -3.20 -6.00 7.36
N LYS A 474 -3.56 -5.05 8.21
CA LYS A 474 -3.52 -5.21 9.69
C LYS A 474 -4.46 -6.31 10.17
N ASN A 475 -5.66 -6.41 9.58
CA ASN A 475 -6.68 -7.38 9.99
C ASN A 475 -6.25 -8.82 9.70
N LYS A 476 -5.53 -9.03 8.60
CA LYS A 476 -5.01 -10.34 8.20
C LYS A 476 -3.61 -10.63 8.74
N GLY A 477 -2.91 -9.63 9.28
CA GLY A 477 -1.51 -9.73 9.68
C GLY A 477 -0.61 -10.09 8.49
N SER A 478 -0.78 -9.42 7.35
CA SER A 478 -0.03 -9.72 6.12
C SER A 478 0.49 -8.44 5.45
N ILE A 479 1.52 -8.63 4.64
CA ILE A 479 2.09 -7.59 3.76
C ILE A 479 2.20 -8.12 2.34
N ALA A 480 2.11 -7.23 1.36
CA ALA A 480 2.54 -7.50 -0.01
C ALA A 480 4.00 -7.08 -0.15
N LEU A 481 4.87 -8.02 -0.45
CA LEU A 481 6.32 -7.86 -0.56
C LEU A 481 6.72 -7.99 -2.04
N LEU A 482 7.29 -6.94 -2.63
CA LEU A 482 7.84 -6.98 -3.97
C LEU A 482 9.25 -7.57 -3.91
N THR A 483 9.40 -8.77 -4.41
CA THR A 483 10.69 -9.46 -4.63
C THR A 483 11.13 -9.28 -6.08
N GLU A 484 12.30 -9.76 -6.44
CA GLU A 484 12.74 -9.76 -7.84
C GLU A 484 11.86 -10.65 -8.73
N ASP A 485 11.26 -11.72 -8.17
CA ASP A 485 10.39 -12.66 -8.89
C ASP A 485 8.94 -12.16 -8.99
N GLY A 486 8.59 -11.05 -8.34
CA GLY A 486 7.25 -10.52 -8.30
C GLY A 486 6.71 -10.25 -6.90
N VAL A 487 5.40 -10.06 -6.79
CA VAL A 487 4.75 -9.74 -5.51
C VAL A 487 4.37 -11.00 -4.76
N VAL A 488 4.85 -11.12 -3.52
CA VAL A 488 4.60 -12.24 -2.62
C VAL A 488 3.79 -11.77 -1.41
N ASP A 489 2.67 -12.43 -1.13
CA ASP A 489 1.90 -12.20 0.10
C ASP A 489 2.59 -12.89 1.28
N VAL A 490 3.11 -12.09 2.21
CA VAL A 490 3.77 -12.60 3.43
C VAL A 490 2.83 -12.52 4.60
N LYS A 491 2.56 -13.65 5.25
CA LYS A 491 1.66 -13.77 6.39
C LYS A 491 2.43 -13.92 7.69
N PHE A 492 2.02 -13.15 8.68
CA PHE A 492 2.54 -13.16 10.05
C PHE A 492 1.45 -13.64 11.04
N ARG A 493 1.85 -14.07 12.23
CA ARG A 493 0.94 -14.11 13.37
C ARG A 493 0.61 -12.68 13.79
N LEU A 494 -0.64 -12.41 14.18
CA LEU A 494 -1.10 -11.05 14.49
C LEU A 494 -0.25 -10.33 15.54
N GLU A 495 0.16 -11.03 16.58
CA GLU A 495 1.05 -10.50 17.63
C GLU A 495 2.42 -10.08 17.07
N HIS A 496 2.99 -10.93 16.23
CA HIS A 496 4.29 -10.68 15.58
C HIS A 496 4.17 -9.54 14.58
N PHE A 497 3.09 -9.50 13.81
CA PHE A 497 2.81 -8.37 12.91
C PHE A 497 2.72 -7.05 13.68
N ALA A 498 1.93 -7.00 14.77
CA ALA A 498 1.74 -5.79 15.57
C ALA A 498 3.04 -5.26 16.18
N MET A 499 3.99 -6.13 16.51
CA MET A 499 5.29 -5.78 17.04
C MET A 499 6.11 -4.93 16.04
N PHE A 500 6.11 -5.30 14.77
CA PHE A 500 6.86 -4.60 13.72
C PHE A 500 6.07 -3.46 13.04
N ASP A 501 4.75 -3.43 13.18
CA ASP A 501 3.92 -2.35 12.64
C ASP A 501 3.81 -1.12 13.55
N LYS A 502 4.49 -1.10 14.69
CA LYS A 502 4.51 0.05 15.60
C LYS A 502 5.31 1.21 15.00
N GLN A 503 4.97 2.41 15.40
CA GLN A 503 5.78 3.61 15.26
C GLN A 503 6.32 3.95 16.65
N VAL A 504 7.62 4.10 16.78
CA VAL A 504 8.29 4.52 18.02
C VAL A 504 8.57 6.01 17.94
N SER A 505 8.32 6.72 19.02
CA SER A 505 8.60 8.15 19.11
C SER A 505 9.06 8.49 20.51
N GLU A 506 9.99 9.42 20.60
CA GLU A 506 10.55 9.96 21.84
C GLU A 506 10.11 11.40 22.01
N ILE A 507 9.90 11.82 23.25
CA ILE A 507 9.62 13.21 23.59
C ILE A 507 11.01 13.88 23.81
N GLN A 508 11.29 14.91 23.01
CA GLN A 508 12.52 15.69 23.14
C GLN A 508 12.44 16.64 24.33
N ASP A 509 13.58 17.17 24.78
CA ASP A 509 13.66 18.12 25.90
C ASP A 509 12.78 19.38 25.72
N ASN A 510 12.46 19.74 24.47
CA ASN A 510 11.56 20.83 24.11
C ASN A 510 10.06 20.45 24.15
N GLY A 511 9.71 19.21 24.56
CA GLY A 511 8.34 18.68 24.59
C GLY A 511 7.79 18.22 23.24
N GLU A 512 8.56 18.32 22.15
CA GLU A 512 8.12 17.83 20.83
C GLU A 512 8.32 16.33 20.71
N LYS A 513 7.34 15.69 20.04
CA LYS A 513 7.36 14.26 19.78
C LYS A 513 8.12 13.98 18.48
N LYS A 514 9.32 13.39 18.58
CA LYS A 514 10.12 12.97 17.43
C LYS A 514 9.95 11.49 17.16
N ILE A 515 9.62 11.13 15.91
CA ILE A 515 9.56 9.73 15.48
C ILE A 515 11.00 9.22 15.36
N THR A 516 11.37 8.24 16.18
CA THR A 516 12.70 7.60 16.19
C THR A 516 12.72 6.34 15.35
N ASP A 517 11.60 5.62 15.23
CA ASP A 517 11.48 4.46 14.35
C ASP A 517 10.09 4.39 13.70
N LYS A 518 10.06 4.23 12.37
CA LYS A 518 8.83 4.06 11.60
C LYS A 518 8.46 2.58 11.55
N SER A 519 7.17 2.29 11.27
CA SER A 519 6.71 0.92 10.97
C SER A 519 7.62 0.26 9.91
N TRP A 520 8.06 -0.97 10.19
CA TRP A 520 8.84 -1.76 9.23
C TRP A 520 7.99 -2.24 8.05
N PHE A 521 6.67 -2.18 8.18
CA PHE A 521 5.70 -2.47 7.13
C PHE A 521 5.17 -1.21 6.43
N GLY A 522 5.93 -0.12 6.49
CA GLY A 522 5.68 1.06 5.67
C GLY A 522 6.03 0.77 4.20
N ARG A 523 5.29 1.39 3.26
CA ARG A 523 5.62 1.31 1.83
C ARG A 523 7.06 1.75 1.58
N GLY A 524 7.77 1.03 0.73
CA GLY A 524 9.19 1.29 0.43
C GLY A 524 10.17 0.72 1.45
N SER A 525 9.72 0.19 2.60
CA SER A 525 10.60 -0.48 3.55
C SER A 525 11.16 -1.76 2.94
N LYS A 526 12.47 -1.95 3.02
CA LYS A 526 13.17 -3.13 2.54
C LYS A 526 13.40 -4.09 3.70
N ILE A 527 13.00 -5.33 3.54
CA ILE A 527 13.05 -6.32 4.62
C ILE A 527 13.51 -7.69 4.12
N ILE A 528 14.10 -8.46 5.03
CA ILE A 528 14.37 -9.89 4.85
C ILE A 528 13.43 -10.63 5.80
N VAL A 529 12.70 -11.60 5.28
CA VAL A 529 11.76 -12.42 6.04
C VAL A 529 12.21 -13.87 6.04
N THR A 530 12.25 -14.49 7.21
CA THR A 530 12.55 -15.91 7.39
C THR A 530 11.26 -16.68 7.61
N GLY A 531 11.06 -17.74 6.85
CA GLY A 531 9.84 -18.52 6.89
C GLY A 531 9.82 -19.66 5.89
N TYR A 532 8.65 -20.02 5.40
CA TYR A 532 8.47 -21.07 4.40
C TYR A 532 7.40 -20.70 3.37
N ARG A 533 7.52 -21.22 2.16
CA ARG A 533 6.54 -21.02 1.10
C ARG A 533 5.30 -21.89 1.33
N ARG A 534 4.13 -21.31 1.10
CA ARG A 534 2.84 -22.01 1.13
C ARG A 534 1.97 -21.56 -0.04
N GLY A 535 1.88 -22.41 -1.05
CA GLY A 535 1.26 -22.03 -2.32
C GLY A 535 1.98 -20.82 -2.95
N ASP A 536 1.21 -19.79 -3.29
CA ASP A 536 1.71 -18.53 -3.87
C ASP A 536 2.11 -17.49 -2.79
N GLY A 537 2.12 -17.86 -1.52
CA GLY A 537 2.45 -16.97 -0.41
C GLY A 537 3.60 -17.48 0.43
N PHE A 538 4.04 -16.64 1.38
CA PHE A 538 5.10 -16.96 2.32
C PHE A 538 4.62 -16.76 3.76
N VAL A 539 4.94 -17.71 4.64
CA VAL A 539 4.54 -17.67 6.04
C VAL A 539 5.78 -17.38 6.89
N CYS A 540 5.79 -16.22 7.53
CA CYS A 540 6.86 -15.84 8.44
C CYS A 540 6.90 -16.77 9.65
N LYS A 541 8.08 -17.31 9.97
CA LYS A 541 8.29 -18.14 11.14
C LYS A 541 8.41 -17.26 12.38
N LYS A 542 7.68 -17.61 13.45
CA LYS A 542 7.94 -17.08 14.78
C LYS A 542 9.07 -17.88 15.39
N TYR A 543 10.18 -17.22 15.71
CA TYR A 543 11.22 -17.82 16.53
C TYR A 543 10.88 -17.69 18.01
N SER A 544 11.28 -18.66 18.82
CA SER A 544 11.43 -18.47 20.27
C SER A 544 12.63 -17.54 20.51
N ASP A 545 12.69 -16.89 21.65
CA ASP A 545 13.72 -15.90 22.01
C ASP A 545 15.18 -16.43 21.89
N THR A 546 15.36 -17.72 21.74
CA THR A 546 16.66 -18.42 21.62
C THR A 546 17.03 -18.85 20.20
N ALA A 547 16.14 -18.73 19.21
CA ALA A 547 16.32 -19.37 17.89
C ALA A 547 16.59 -18.42 16.73
N GLY A 548 16.93 -17.14 17.00
CA GLY A 548 17.26 -16.14 15.99
C GLY A 548 16.04 -15.37 15.46
N HIS A 549 16.28 -14.38 14.62
CA HIS A 549 15.28 -13.40 14.20
C HIS A 549 14.57 -13.83 12.92
N SER A 550 13.27 -13.57 12.86
CA SER A 550 12.44 -13.90 11.70
C SER A 550 12.32 -12.75 10.69
N LEU A 551 12.64 -11.54 11.10
CA LEU A 551 12.53 -10.33 10.29
C LEU A 551 13.75 -9.43 10.50
N TYR A 552 14.29 -8.92 9.39
CA TYR A 552 15.37 -7.95 9.40
C TYR A 552 14.97 -6.78 8.52
N LYS A 553 15.27 -5.57 8.96
CA LYS A 553 15.14 -4.37 8.14
C LYS A 553 16.46 -4.06 7.46
N ILE A 554 16.43 -3.83 6.16
CA ILE A 554 17.60 -3.36 5.41
C ILE A 554 17.61 -1.84 5.52
N GLU A 555 18.65 -1.30 6.19
CA GLU A 555 18.80 0.14 6.38
C GLU A 555 19.59 0.76 5.23
N GLU A 556 20.59 0.03 4.70
CA GLU A 556 21.47 0.50 3.65
C GLU A 556 21.94 -0.66 2.76
N ILE A 557 22.12 -0.37 1.48
CA ILE A 557 22.72 -1.27 0.50
C ILE A 557 24.00 -0.60 0.00
N GLN A 558 25.13 -1.25 0.23
CA GLN A 558 26.45 -0.76 -0.16
C GLN A 558 26.75 -1.10 -1.63
N ASP A 559 27.68 -0.37 -2.26
CA ASP A 559 28.06 -0.56 -3.66
C ASP A 559 28.63 -1.95 -3.96
N ASN A 560 29.22 -2.62 -2.98
CA ASN A 560 29.75 -3.99 -3.09
C ASN A 560 28.67 -5.09 -2.94
N GLY A 561 27.40 -4.72 -2.78
CA GLY A 561 26.30 -5.64 -2.55
C GLY A 561 26.12 -6.10 -1.10
N ASP A 562 26.89 -5.53 -0.16
CA ASP A 562 26.67 -5.74 1.26
C ASP A 562 25.49 -4.91 1.76
N ILE A 563 24.83 -5.38 2.82
CA ILE A 563 23.69 -4.70 3.42
C ILE A 563 23.93 -4.46 4.92
N LEU A 564 23.52 -3.28 5.36
CA LEU A 564 23.37 -2.98 6.78
C LEU A 564 21.95 -3.39 7.21
N ILE A 565 21.88 -4.35 8.13
CA ILE A 565 20.60 -4.88 8.61
C ILE A 565 20.40 -4.59 10.08
N ARG A 566 19.14 -4.31 10.45
CA ARG A 566 18.69 -4.17 11.83
C ARG A 566 17.71 -5.30 12.13
N HIS A 567 17.91 -6.00 13.24
CA HIS A 567 17.10 -7.14 13.65
C HIS A 567 16.39 -6.95 15.02
N GLU A 568 16.77 -5.92 15.76
CA GLU A 568 16.14 -5.54 17.03
C GLU A 568 15.28 -4.29 16.83
N ARG A 569 14.17 -4.27 17.57
CA ARG A 569 13.26 -3.16 17.55
C ARG A 569 12.81 -2.76 18.96
#